data_78da7e2430d1a225d74fa32b6e4f18d2
#
_entry.id   78da7e2430d1a225d74fa32b6e4f18d2
#
_cell.length_a   1.000
_cell.length_b   1.000
_cell.length_c   1.000
_cell.angle_alpha   90.00
_cell.angle_beta   90.00
_cell.angle_gamma   90.00
#
_symmetry.space_group_name_H-M   'P 1'
#
loop_
_entity.id
_entity.type
_entity.pdbx_description
1 polymer ?
#
loop_
_entity_poly.entity_id
_entity_poly.type
_entity_poly.pdbx_seq_one_letter_code
_entity_poly.pdbx_strand_id
1 'polypeptide(L)'
;MLFIYRGIINFLYAIVPLLIIARVILNKEDKERYKEKLYSSAFKISRDLKKKLIWIHVASIGEYKSIIPVIDKLNRDYQFLITSVTLSSANIISKDVSEKKNIIHRFFPIDKKSLVEK
;
A
#
# COMPACT_ATOMS: atom_id res chain seq x y z
N MET A 1 -26.10 -0.41 -12.20
CA MET A 1 -25.16 0.35 -11.34
C MET A 1 -23.71 -0.18 -11.47
N LEU A 2 -23.48 -1.46 -11.24
CA LEU A 2 -22.11 -2.04 -11.27
C LEU A 2 -21.39 -1.90 -12.63
N PHE A 3 -22.11 -2.03 -13.73
CA PHE A 3 -21.53 -1.90 -15.09
C PHE A 3 -21.13 -0.46 -15.41
N ILE A 4 -21.92 0.51 -14.96
CA ILE A 4 -21.63 1.94 -15.16
C ILE A 4 -20.40 2.32 -14.32
N TYR A 5 -20.35 1.89 -13.07
CA TYR A 5 -19.19 2.06 -12.20
C TYR A 5 -17.91 1.50 -12.82
N ARG A 6 -17.96 0.26 -13.32
CA ARG A 6 -16.83 -0.39 -13.99
C ARG A 6 -16.39 0.33 -15.26
N GLY A 7 -17.35 0.83 -16.04
CA GLY A 7 -17.07 1.63 -17.25
C GLY A 7 -16.33 2.92 -16.90
N ILE A 8 -16.80 3.64 -15.88
CA ILE A 8 -16.18 4.87 -15.40
C ILE A 8 -14.78 4.60 -14.86
N ILE A 9 -14.60 3.57 -14.03
CA ILE A 9 -13.28 3.20 -13.48
C ILE A 9 -12.29 2.82 -14.60
N ASN A 10 -12.72 2.05 -15.60
CA ASN A 10 -11.85 1.70 -16.72
C ASN A 10 -11.44 2.91 -17.56
N PHE A 11 -12.34 3.88 -17.75
CA PHE A 11 -12.05 5.12 -18.45
C PHE A 11 -11.07 5.99 -17.63
N LEU A 12 -11.37 6.18 -16.36
CA LEU A 12 -10.50 6.93 -15.43
C LEU A 12 -9.13 6.28 -15.28
N TYR A 13 -9.06 4.95 -15.33
CA TYR A 13 -7.79 4.23 -15.22
C TYR A 13 -6.80 4.57 -16.34
N ALA A 14 -7.28 4.96 -17.52
CA ALA A 14 -6.39 5.45 -18.58
C ALA A 14 -5.74 6.79 -18.25
N ILE A 15 -6.41 7.61 -17.44
CA ILE A 15 -5.95 8.96 -17.03
C ILE A 15 -5.10 8.89 -15.76
N VAL A 16 -5.36 7.94 -14.87
CA VAL A 16 -4.66 7.80 -13.58
C VAL A 16 -3.14 7.72 -13.70
N PRO A 17 -2.53 6.97 -14.63
CA PRO A 17 -1.08 6.97 -14.80
C PRO A 17 -0.50 8.35 -15.10
N LEU A 18 -1.19 9.15 -15.92
CA LEU A 18 -0.76 10.52 -16.24
C LEU A 18 -0.81 11.41 -15.00
N LEU A 19 -1.87 11.29 -14.20
CA LEU A 19 -2.00 12.03 -12.94
C LEU A 19 -0.93 11.63 -11.93
N ILE A 20 -0.61 10.36 -11.82
CA ILE A 20 0.45 9.88 -10.92
C ILE A 20 1.81 10.38 -11.39
N ILE A 21 2.12 10.34 -12.69
CA ILE A 21 3.36 10.87 -13.23
C ILE A 21 3.48 12.37 -12.94
N ALA A 22 2.41 13.14 -13.15
CA ALA A 22 2.39 14.56 -12.80
C ALA A 22 2.65 14.77 -11.30
N ARG A 23 2.08 13.95 -10.42
CA ARG A 23 2.33 14.00 -8.96
C ARG A 23 3.76 13.61 -8.58
N VAL A 24 4.38 12.68 -9.31
CA VAL A 24 5.80 12.32 -9.15
C VAL A 24 6.70 13.52 -9.49
N ILE A 25 6.42 14.22 -10.61
CA ILE A 25 7.16 15.42 -11.04
C ILE A 25 7.02 16.53 -10.00
N LEU A 26 5.83 16.69 -9.42
CA LEU A 26 5.53 17.67 -8.37
C LEU A 26 6.03 17.24 -6.97
N ASN A 27 6.80 16.15 -6.85
CA ASN A 27 7.28 15.56 -5.58
C ASN A 27 6.16 15.24 -4.56
N LYS A 28 4.94 14.97 -5.04
CA LYS A 28 3.78 14.55 -4.23
C LYS A 28 3.60 13.04 -4.18
N GLU A 29 4.41 12.31 -4.93
CA GLU A 29 4.46 10.83 -4.96
C GLU A 29 5.90 10.34 -4.89
N ASP A 30 6.07 9.11 -4.42
CA ASP A 30 7.37 8.44 -4.37
C ASP A 30 7.85 8.11 -5.79
N LYS A 31 9.06 8.56 -6.14
CA LYS A 31 9.63 8.43 -7.49
C LYS A 31 9.96 6.98 -7.87
N GLU A 32 10.20 6.13 -6.89
CA GLU A 32 10.57 4.73 -7.12
C GLU A 32 9.38 3.80 -6.95
N ARG A 33 8.54 4.07 -5.96
CA ARG A 33 7.48 3.16 -5.50
C ARG A 33 6.09 3.46 -6.05
N TYR A 34 5.90 4.52 -6.87
CA TYR A 34 4.58 4.81 -7.47
C TYR A 34 4.02 3.67 -8.32
N LYS A 35 4.92 2.82 -8.84
CA LYS A 35 4.54 1.62 -9.62
C LYS A 35 3.74 0.60 -8.81
N GLU A 36 3.91 0.56 -7.49
CA GLU A 36 3.12 -0.32 -6.61
C GLU A 36 1.62 -0.02 -6.69
N LYS A 37 1.25 1.25 -6.96
CA LYS A 37 -0.15 1.68 -7.12
C LYS A 37 -0.77 1.27 -8.46
N LEU A 38 0.06 1.16 -9.50
CA LEU A 38 -0.40 0.96 -10.88
C LEU A 38 -0.33 -0.49 -11.34
N TYR A 39 0.67 -1.24 -10.88
CA TYR A 39 0.97 -2.56 -11.41
C TYR A 39 0.98 -3.62 -10.31
N SER A 40 0.18 -4.67 -10.49
CA SER A 40 0.17 -5.81 -9.58
C SER A 40 1.52 -6.56 -9.52
N SER A 41 2.30 -6.51 -10.60
CA SER A 41 3.64 -7.12 -10.65
C SER A 41 4.65 -6.43 -9.73
N ALA A 42 4.45 -5.14 -9.42
CA ALA A 42 5.27 -4.40 -8.47
C ALA A 42 4.86 -4.65 -7.01
N PHE A 43 3.69 -5.25 -6.78
CA PHE A 43 3.16 -5.58 -5.45
C PHE A 43 3.69 -6.94 -4.95
N LYS A 44 5.02 -7.09 -4.97
CA LYS A 44 5.67 -8.32 -4.47
C LYS A 44 5.87 -8.25 -2.97
N ILE A 45 5.47 -9.30 -2.28
CA ILE A 45 5.62 -9.45 -0.84
C ILE A 45 6.58 -10.61 -0.56
N SER A 46 7.67 -10.33 0.16
CA SER A 46 8.50 -11.36 0.76
C SER A 46 7.89 -11.78 2.09
N ARG A 47 7.20 -12.92 2.08
CA ARG A 47 6.43 -13.41 3.23
C ARG A 47 7.17 -14.52 3.96
N ASP A 48 7.20 -14.46 5.28
CA ASP A 48 7.54 -15.60 6.13
C ASP A 48 6.34 -16.55 6.24
N LEU A 49 6.42 -17.70 5.56
CA LEU A 49 5.33 -18.69 5.52
C LEU A 49 5.07 -19.37 6.87
N LYS A 50 5.98 -19.23 7.83
CA LYS A 50 5.82 -19.78 9.19
C LYS A 50 4.92 -18.90 10.06
N LYS A 51 4.71 -17.64 9.69
CA LYS A 51 3.89 -16.68 10.41
C LYS A 51 2.57 -16.41 9.71
N LYS A 52 1.53 -16.16 10.49
CA LYS A 52 0.25 -15.70 9.95
C LYS A 52 0.39 -14.24 9.50
N LEU A 53 -0.16 -13.91 8.34
CA LEU A 53 -0.14 -12.55 7.80
C LEU A 53 -1.41 -11.81 8.21
N ILE A 54 -1.22 -10.62 8.80
CA ILE A 54 -2.31 -9.67 9.05
C ILE A 54 -2.11 -8.49 8.10
N TRP A 55 -3.11 -8.21 7.29
CA TRP A 55 -3.13 -7.04 6.42
C TRP A 55 -3.90 -5.89 7.08
N ILE A 56 -3.24 -4.75 7.20
CA ILE A 56 -3.81 -3.52 7.77
C ILE A 56 -3.65 -2.40 6.75
N HIS A 57 -4.75 -1.73 6.42
CA HIS A 57 -4.74 -0.52 5.62
C HIS A 57 -4.82 0.71 6.52
N VAL A 58 -3.91 1.66 6.31
CA VAL A 58 -3.87 2.94 7.04
C VAL A 58 -3.94 4.11 6.06
N ALA A 59 -4.90 4.99 6.26
CA ALA A 59 -5.05 6.20 5.45
C ALA A 59 -4.22 7.37 6.01
N SER A 60 -3.87 7.34 7.31
CA SER A 60 -3.18 8.41 8.00
C SER A 60 -2.06 7.92 8.92
N ILE A 61 -1.17 8.84 9.26
CA ILE A 61 -0.09 8.60 10.25
C ILE A 61 -0.68 8.30 11.63
N GLY A 62 -1.78 8.95 12.00
CA GLY A 62 -2.46 8.74 13.29
C GLY A 62 -2.98 7.31 13.41
N GLU A 63 -3.63 6.78 12.37
CA GLU A 63 -4.07 5.39 12.32
C GLU A 63 -2.90 4.43 12.45
N TYR A 64 -1.80 4.67 11.71
CA TYR A 64 -0.60 3.84 11.84
C TYR A 64 -0.07 3.82 13.26
N LYS A 65 0.10 4.99 13.89
CA LYS A 65 0.60 5.07 15.27
C LYS A 65 -0.31 4.35 16.27
N SER A 66 -1.62 4.35 16.05
CA SER A 66 -2.57 3.68 16.94
C SER A 66 -2.45 2.15 16.93
N ILE A 67 -1.97 1.56 15.83
CA ILE A 67 -1.81 0.11 15.71
C ILE A 67 -0.43 -0.40 16.15
N ILE A 68 0.57 0.47 16.34
CA ILE A 68 1.93 0.07 16.75
C ILE A 68 1.92 -0.79 18.03
N PRO A 69 1.19 -0.45 19.10
CA PRO A 69 1.16 -1.29 20.30
C PRO A 69 0.63 -2.71 20.05
N VAL A 70 -0.32 -2.86 19.12
CA VAL A 70 -0.86 -4.17 18.72
C VAL A 70 0.19 -4.98 17.94
N ILE A 71 0.88 -4.32 17.01
CA ILE A 71 1.97 -4.93 16.23
C ILE A 71 3.07 -5.42 17.18
N ASP A 72 3.48 -4.61 18.13
CA ASP A 72 4.55 -4.95 19.08
C ASP A 72 4.16 -6.12 19.98
N LYS A 73 2.89 -6.20 20.38
CA LYS A 73 2.37 -7.30 21.19
C LYS A 73 2.29 -8.62 20.44
N LEU A 74 1.99 -8.58 19.14
CA LEU A 74 1.75 -9.77 18.30
C LEU A 74 2.94 -10.12 17.39
N ASN A 75 4.10 -9.50 17.56
CA ASN A 75 5.23 -9.59 16.64
C ASN A 75 5.83 -11.00 16.51
N ARG A 76 5.66 -11.87 17.49
CA ARG A 76 6.23 -13.23 17.52
C ARG A 76 5.52 -14.17 16.55
N ASP A 77 4.19 -14.10 16.52
CA ASP A 77 3.35 -15.09 15.84
C ASP A 77 2.82 -14.58 14.48
N TYR A 78 2.89 -13.26 14.26
CA TYR A 78 2.30 -12.62 13.10
C TYR A 78 3.32 -11.79 12.32
N GLN A 79 3.11 -11.75 11.01
CA GLN A 79 3.71 -10.78 10.09
C GLN A 79 2.64 -9.80 9.65
N PHE A 80 3.00 -8.54 9.52
CA PHE A 80 2.05 -7.47 9.18
C PHE A 80 2.36 -6.92 7.80
N LEU A 81 1.35 -6.92 6.92
CA LEU A 81 1.36 -6.15 5.69
C LEU A 81 0.62 -4.85 5.94
N ILE A 82 1.33 -3.74 5.91
CA ILE A 82 0.74 -2.42 6.08
C ILE A 82 0.70 -1.72 4.73
N THR A 83 -0.49 -1.32 4.31
CA THR A 83 -0.67 -0.51 3.11
C THR A 83 -1.06 0.91 3.45
N SER A 84 -0.47 1.87 2.76
CA SER A 84 -0.78 3.30 2.93
C SER A 84 -1.01 3.98 1.58
N VAL A 85 -1.62 5.17 1.62
CA VAL A 85 -1.96 5.93 0.42
C VAL A 85 -1.00 7.10 0.19
N THR A 86 -0.58 7.78 1.26
CA THR A 86 0.17 9.04 1.17
C THR A 86 1.68 8.84 1.30
N LEU A 87 2.44 9.72 0.66
CA LEU A 87 3.91 9.74 0.77
C LEU A 87 4.37 9.99 2.21
N SER A 88 3.69 10.86 2.95
CA SER A 88 4.02 11.17 4.34
C SER A 88 3.88 9.95 5.25
N SER A 89 2.79 9.19 5.10
CA SER A 89 2.60 7.93 5.85
C SER A 89 3.65 6.90 5.47
N ALA A 90 3.94 6.76 4.16
CA ALA A 90 4.93 5.82 3.67
C ALA A 90 6.33 6.09 4.25
N ASN A 91 6.75 7.36 4.33
CA ASN A 91 8.06 7.73 4.86
C ASN A 91 8.21 7.37 6.35
N ILE A 92 7.16 7.55 7.14
CA ILE A 92 7.18 7.19 8.56
C ILE A 92 7.19 5.67 8.74
N ILE A 93 6.32 4.95 8.02
CA ILE A 93 6.23 3.51 8.09
C ILE A 93 7.55 2.85 7.63
N SER A 94 8.19 3.41 6.58
CA SER A 94 9.46 2.87 6.06
C SER A 94 10.60 2.92 7.08
N LYS A 95 10.62 3.91 7.98
CA LYS A 95 11.59 3.96 9.08
C LYS A 95 11.36 2.79 10.04
N ASP A 96 10.13 2.57 10.45
CA ASP A 96 9.79 1.47 11.36
C ASP A 96 10.03 0.09 10.72
N VAL A 97 9.77 -0.05 9.41
CA VAL A 97 10.04 -1.29 8.66
C VAL A 97 11.53 -1.65 8.68
N SER A 98 12.42 -0.65 8.62
CA SER A 98 13.87 -0.89 8.71
C SER A 98 14.29 -1.45 10.07
N GLU A 99 13.55 -1.14 11.12
CA GLU A 99 13.82 -1.58 12.49
C GLU A 99 13.07 -2.87 12.86
N LYS A 100 11.88 -3.08 12.29
CA LYS A 100 10.96 -4.20 12.62
C LYS A 100 10.82 -5.18 11.46
N LYS A 101 11.48 -6.33 11.55
CA LYS A 101 11.49 -7.36 10.50
C LYS A 101 10.13 -8.01 10.21
N ASN A 102 9.15 -7.86 11.09
CA ASN A 102 7.82 -8.44 10.95
C ASN A 102 6.82 -7.53 10.23
N ILE A 103 7.24 -6.34 9.80
CA ILE A 103 6.41 -5.39 9.06
C ILE A 103 6.84 -5.34 7.60
N ILE A 104 5.89 -5.44 6.70
CA ILE A 104 6.04 -5.20 5.26
C ILE A 104 5.18 -4.00 4.91
N HIS A 105 5.75 -3.01 4.23
CA HIS A 105 5.00 -1.84 3.77
C HIS A 105 4.88 -1.82 2.25
N ARG A 106 3.65 -1.54 1.77
CA ARG A 106 3.35 -1.29 0.35
C ARG A 106 2.38 -0.11 0.21
N PHE A 107 2.41 0.53 -0.95
CA PHE A 107 1.34 1.45 -1.31
C PHE A 107 0.07 0.67 -1.64
N PHE A 108 -1.08 1.23 -1.24
CA PHE A 108 -2.36 0.63 -1.58
C PHE A 108 -2.58 0.71 -3.11
N PRO A 109 -2.89 -0.41 -3.78
CA PRO A 109 -3.12 -0.41 -5.22
C PRO A 109 -4.40 0.34 -5.57
N ILE A 110 -4.46 0.87 -6.80
CA ILE A 110 -5.68 1.47 -7.31
C ILE A 110 -6.77 0.40 -7.41
N ASP A 111 -8.00 0.76 -7.04
CA ASP A 111 -9.17 -0.12 -7.06
C ASP A 111 -9.51 -0.53 -8.51
N LYS A 112 -8.76 -1.47 -9.02
CA LYS A 112 -9.03 -2.16 -10.28
C LYS A 112 -9.06 -3.65 -10.01
N LYS A 113 -10.11 -4.32 -10.50
CA LYS A 113 -10.35 -5.76 -10.30
C LYS A 113 -9.10 -6.60 -10.57
N SER A 114 -8.39 -6.36 -11.67
CA SER A 114 -7.16 -7.08 -12.04
C SER A 114 -5.97 -6.87 -11.08
N LEU A 115 -6.01 -5.86 -10.20
CA LEU A 115 -4.98 -5.59 -9.22
C LEU A 115 -5.32 -6.15 -7.83
N VAL A 116 -6.61 -6.25 -7.52
CA VAL A 116 -7.11 -6.64 -6.20
C VAL A 116 -7.30 -8.16 -6.07
N GLU A 117 -7.58 -8.86 -7.18
CA GLU A 117 -7.82 -10.31 -7.20
C GLU A 117 -6.53 -11.18 -7.27
N LYS A 118 -5.35 -10.58 -7.19
CA LYS A 118 -4.05 -11.29 -7.13
C LYS A 118 -3.42 -11.22 -5.76
#